data_0c974ef78890f2e1dc238ad66af93552
#
_entry.id   0c974ef78890f2e1dc238ad66af93552
#
_cell.length_a   1.000
_cell.length_b   1.000
_cell.length_c   1.000
_cell.angle_alpha   90.00
_cell.angle_beta   90.00
_cell.angle_gamma   90.00
#
_symmetry.space_group_name_H-M   'P 1'
#
loop_
_entity.id
_entity.type
_entity.pdbx_description
1 polymer ?
#
loop_
_entity_poly.entity_id
_entity_poly.type
_entity_poly.pdbx_seq_one_letter_code
_entity_poly.pdbx_strand_id
1 'polypeptide(L)'
;PPTPPRCCSSAASDVYKSQVLCNGEIILAAGAINSPQILNLSGIGNGNVLRKYGINVIVDNKNVGEHLQDHLTVNVSFNVNQNTFYEELRGINLIKHLFNYMIKGKSIFSYSAADVGVFFKLNSSSKRPDFQIHFAPGAGEYHNDGTMNPISGITASVCHLRPQSRGTVKIASNNHNQAPLIDYNYLSVESDKEYLLEGVKKTRDFFNAIALADLAPKEILPGSQINTDEQLKEFIKETALSVYHPVGTCKMGVNNKAVVDPDLKVYGVKNLRVADASILPNIISGNTNAICNVIGVKCADMILNQ
;
A
#
# COMPACT_ATOMS: atom_id res chain seq x y z
N PRO A 1 0.04 4.36 -44.12
CA PRO A 1 0.10 4.77 -42.73
C PRO A 1 -1.16 4.30 -42.02
N PRO A 2 -1.10 3.78 -40.78
CA PRO A 2 -2.28 3.40 -40.02
C PRO A 2 -3.13 4.64 -39.78
N THR A 3 -4.43 4.54 -40.07
CA THR A 3 -5.39 5.56 -39.75
C THR A 3 -5.39 5.84 -38.25
N PRO A 4 -5.32 7.12 -37.82
CA PRO A 4 -5.36 7.44 -36.40
C PRO A 4 -6.66 6.93 -35.75
N PRO A 5 -6.64 6.56 -34.47
CA PRO A 5 -7.83 6.09 -33.76
C PRO A 5 -8.93 7.15 -33.85
N ARG A 6 -10.12 6.76 -34.32
CA ARG A 6 -11.28 7.64 -34.35
C ARG A 6 -11.78 7.86 -32.93
N CYS A 7 -11.65 9.08 -32.45
CA CYS A 7 -12.35 9.52 -31.26
C CYS A 7 -13.81 9.79 -31.60
N CYS A 8 -14.74 8.96 -31.12
CA CYS A 8 -16.17 9.19 -31.32
C CYS A 8 -16.76 9.74 -30.02
N SER A 9 -17.21 11.00 -30.02
CA SER A 9 -18.09 11.50 -28.97
C SER A 9 -19.54 11.14 -29.31
N SER A 10 -20.24 10.42 -28.45
CA SER A 10 -21.68 10.24 -28.60
C SER A 10 -22.40 11.40 -27.92
N ALA A 11 -22.93 12.33 -28.71
CA ALA A 11 -23.76 13.42 -28.20
C ALA A 11 -25.20 12.92 -27.97
N ALA A 12 -25.45 12.25 -26.89
CA ALA A 12 -26.80 12.07 -26.38
C ALA A 12 -26.76 12.07 -24.87
N SER A 13 -27.17 13.17 -24.29
CA SER A 13 -27.47 13.45 -22.87
C SER A 13 -26.35 13.64 -21.87
N ASP A 14 -25.06 13.42 -22.19
CA ASP A 14 -23.95 13.78 -21.32
C ASP A 14 -22.80 14.42 -22.10
N VAL A 15 -22.54 15.68 -21.85
CA VAL A 15 -21.60 16.55 -22.56
C VAL A 15 -20.13 16.11 -22.53
N TYR A 16 -19.79 15.00 -21.83
CA TYR A 16 -18.39 14.60 -21.56
C TYR A 16 -18.09 13.10 -21.68
N LYS A 17 -18.89 12.32 -22.42
CA LYS A 17 -18.50 10.92 -22.71
C LYS A 17 -17.56 10.88 -23.91
N SER A 18 -16.30 10.53 -23.65
CA SER A 18 -15.32 10.27 -24.72
C SER A 18 -15.15 8.76 -24.89
N GLN A 19 -15.23 8.28 -26.13
CA GLN A 19 -14.94 6.89 -26.48
C GLN A 19 -13.68 6.83 -27.33
N VAL A 20 -12.76 5.96 -26.96
CA VAL A 20 -11.52 5.68 -27.71
C VAL A 20 -11.60 4.27 -28.27
N LEU A 21 -11.44 4.15 -29.59
CA LEU A 21 -11.31 2.86 -30.27
C LEU A 21 -9.84 2.46 -30.30
N CYS A 22 -9.55 1.24 -29.89
CA CYS A 22 -8.22 0.66 -29.88
C CYS A 22 -8.16 -0.52 -30.87
N ASN A 23 -7.14 -0.55 -31.75
CA ASN A 23 -6.90 -1.64 -32.69
C ASN A 23 -6.02 -2.76 -32.09
N GLY A 24 -5.38 -2.51 -30.95
CA GLY A 24 -4.53 -3.45 -30.24
C GLY A 24 -5.18 -3.94 -28.96
N GLU A 25 -4.47 -3.80 -27.85
CA GLU A 25 -4.92 -4.20 -26.52
C GLU A 25 -5.19 -2.98 -25.62
N ILE A 26 -6.08 -3.16 -24.66
CA ILE A 26 -6.30 -2.21 -23.56
C ILE A 26 -5.52 -2.73 -22.34
N ILE A 27 -4.69 -1.87 -21.75
CA ILE A 27 -3.92 -2.19 -20.56
C ILE A 27 -4.49 -1.38 -19.40
N LEU A 28 -5.00 -2.08 -18.38
CA LEU A 28 -5.50 -1.50 -17.15
C LEU A 28 -4.35 -1.41 -16.15
N ALA A 29 -4.02 -0.19 -15.73
CA ALA A 29 -2.93 0.10 -14.79
C ALA A 29 -3.38 1.11 -13.71
N ALA A 30 -4.61 0.94 -13.20
CA ALA A 30 -5.26 1.86 -12.27
C ALA A 30 -5.02 1.50 -10.78
N GLY A 31 -4.20 0.48 -10.52
CA GLY A 31 -3.81 0.03 -9.18
C GLY A 31 -4.85 -0.87 -8.51
N ALA A 32 -4.49 -1.38 -7.32
CA ALA A 32 -5.27 -2.40 -6.63
C ALA A 32 -6.68 -1.95 -6.19
N ILE A 33 -6.97 -0.68 -6.22
CA ILE A 33 -8.29 -0.14 -5.86
C ILE A 33 -9.14 0.10 -7.11
N ASN A 34 -8.61 0.80 -8.10
CA ASN A 34 -9.42 1.23 -9.24
C ASN A 34 -9.48 0.17 -10.35
N SER A 35 -8.47 -0.67 -10.55
CA SER A 35 -8.53 -1.72 -11.57
C SER A 35 -9.69 -2.69 -11.37
N PRO A 36 -9.93 -3.27 -10.17
CA PRO A 36 -11.11 -4.10 -9.95
C PRO A 36 -12.42 -3.30 -10.05
N GLN A 37 -12.45 -2.01 -9.67
CA GLN A 37 -13.62 -1.16 -9.83
C GLN A 37 -13.98 -0.98 -11.32
N ILE A 38 -12.99 -0.67 -12.15
CA ILE A 38 -13.19 -0.50 -13.61
C ILE A 38 -13.68 -1.82 -14.23
N LEU A 39 -13.08 -2.96 -13.87
CA LEU A 39 -13.54 -4.27 -14.36
C LEU A 39 -15.00 -4.52 -13.97
N ASN A 40 -15.39 -4.30 -12.71
CA ASN A 40 -16.78 -4.46 -12.26
C ASN A 40 -17.73 -3.54 -13.03
N LEU A 41 -17.42 -2.25 -13.16
CA LEU A 41 -18.24 -1.29 -13.89
C LEU A 41 -18.35 -1.63 -15.39
N SER A 42 -17.36 -2.35 -15.91
CA SER A 42 -17.34 -2.87 -17.29
C SER A 42 -18.05 -4.22 -17.45
N GLY A 43 -18.72 -4.74 -16.42
CA GLY A 43 -19.44 -6.01 -16.50
C GLY A 43 -18.58 -7.25 -16.25
N ILE A 44 -17.37 -7.10 -15.71
CA ILE A 44 -16.43 -8.19 -15.41
C ILE A 44 -16.30 -8.29 -13.90
N GLY A 45 -16.93 -9.29 -13.26
CA GLY A 45 -16.94 -9.40 -11.81
C GLY A 45 -17.99 -10.39 -11.32
N ASN A 46 -18.33 -10.31 -10.02
CA ASN A 46 -19.39 -11.15 -9.44
C ASN A 46 -20.75 -10.82 -10.06
N GLY A 47 -21.29 -11.75 -10.87
CA GLY A 47 -22.52 -11.54 -11.61
C GLY A 47 -23.73 -11.17 -10.75
N ASN A 48 -23.81 -11.65 -9.50
CA ASN A 48 -24.88 -11.27 -8.58
C ASN A 48 -24.77 -9.80 -8.15
N VAL A 49 -23.56 -9.33 -7.86
CA VAL A 49 -23.30 -7.93 -7.49
C VAL A 49 -23.55 -7.02 -8.69
N LEU A 50 -23.06 -7.39 -9.87
CA LEU A 50 -23.25 -6.62 -11.09
C LEU A 50 -24.73 -6.42 -11.43
N ARG A 51 -25.51 -7.51 -11.42
CA ARG A 51 -26.98 -7.46 -11.66
C ARG A 51 -27.72 -6.60 -10.63
N LYS A 52 -27.30 -6.66 -9.34
CA LYS A 52 -27.88 -5.80 -8.29
C LYS A 52 -27.78 -4.30 -8.62
N TYR A 53 -26.69 -3.90 -9.27
CA TYR A 53 -26.46 -2.50 -9.66
C TYR A 53 -26.89 -2.19 -11.13
N GLY A 54 -27.61 -3.10 -11.79
CA GLY A 54 -28.07 -2.90 -13.16
C GLY A 54 -26.96 -2.96 -14.20
N ILE A 55 -25.81 -3.56 -13.88
CA ILE A 55 -24.69 -3.71 -14.80
C ILE A 55 -24.85 -5.04 -15.56
N ASN A 56 -24.74 -4.96 -16.89
CA ASN A 56 -24.78 -6.15 -17.74
C ASN A 56 -23.53 -7.03 -17.50
N VAL A 57 -23.73 -8.33 -17.23
CA VAL A 57 -22.65 -9.25 -16.95
C VAL A 57 -22.02 -9.74 -18.25
N ILE A 58 -20.77 -9.37 -18.48
CA ILE A 58 -19.96 -9.85 -19.61
C ILE A 58 -19.18 -11.10 -19.20
N VAL A 59 -18.53 -11.06 -18.02
CA VAL A 59 -17.81 -12.20 -17.44
C VAL A 59 -18.17 -12.33 -15.96
N ASP A 60 -18.72 -13.47 -15.55
CA ASP A 60 -18.96 -13.78 -14.14
C ASP A 60 -17.67 -14.34 -13.50
N ASN A 61 -16.87 -13.45 -12.91
CA ASN A 61 -15.68 -13.81 -12.15
C ASN A 61 -15.77 -13.23 -10.73
N LYS A 62 -16.08 -14.10 -9.77
CA LYS A 62 -16.27 -13.73 -8.37
C LYS A 62 -15.00 -13.24 -7.67
N ASN A 63 -13.81 -13.41 -8.30
CA ASN A 63 -12.53 -13.06 -7.68
C ASN A 63 -12.12 -11.61 -7.95
N VAL A 64 -12.80 -10.88 -8.84
CA VAL A 64 -12.53 -9.46 -9.08
C VAL A 64 -12.87 -8.65 -7.84
N GLY A 65 -11.86 -7.97 -7.29
CA GLY A 65 -11.95 -7.21 -6.06
C GLY A 65 -11.78 -8.02 -4.77
N GLU A 66 -11.58 -9.34 -4.86
CA GLU A 66 -11.25 -10.19 -3.72
C GLU A 66 -9.73 -10.26 -3.48
N HIS A 67 -9.31 -10.83 -2.34
CA HIS A 67 -7.91 -11.05 -1.96
C HIS A 67 -7.08 -9.77 -1.77
N LEU A 68 -7.70 -8.64 -1.46
CA LEU A 68 -6.96 -7.43 -1.09
C LEU A 68 -5.99 -7.76 0.05
N GLN A 69 -4.73 -7.38 -0.15
CA GLN A 69 -3.67 -7.50 0.84
C GLN A 69 -2.99 -6.14 0.97
N ASP A 70 -2.49 -5.83 2.15
CA ASP A 70 -1.72 -4.62 2.40
C ASP A 70 -0.79 -4.84 3.59
N HIS A 71 0.28 -4.06 3.68
CA HIS A 71 1.11 -4.03 4.87
C HIS A 71 0.50 -3.10 5.92
N LEU A 72 0.32 -3.62 7.11
CA LEU A 72 -0.09 -2.87 8.29
C LEU A 72 1.13 -2.55 9.13
N THR A 73 1.29 -1.29 9.52
CA THR A 73 2.41 -0.81 10.34
C THR A 73 1.93 -0.30 11.68
N VAL A 74 2.81 -0.41 12.67
CA VAL A 74 2.63 0.16 14.01
C VAL A 74 3.82 1.07 14.30
N ASN A 75 3.53 2.28 14.77
CA ASN A 75 4.57 3.24 15.13
C ASN A 75 5.01 3.04 16.58
N VAL A 76 6.32 2.94 16.77
CA VAL A 76 6.98 2.97 18.08
C VAL A 76 7.89 4.18 18.08
N SER A 77 7.63 5.16 18.94
CA SER A 77 8.32 6.45 18.92
C SER A 77 9.06 6.72 20.20
N PHE A 78 10.21 7.38 20.08
CA PHE A 78 11.10 7.69 21.19
C PHE A 78 11.54 9.16 21.12
N ASN A 79 11.55 9.83 22.27
CA ASN A 79 12.32 11.06 22.43
C ASN A 79 13.81 10.70 22.56
N VAL A 80 14.68 11.53 22.00
CA VAL A 80 16.13 11.34 22.01
C VAL A 80 16.84 12.67 22.31
N ASN A 81 18.09 12.58 22.76
CA ASN A 81 18.91 13.76 23.11
C ASN A 81 19.61 14.41 21.90
N GLN A 82 19.23 14.06 20.67
CA GLN A 82 19.76 14.62 19.43
C GLN A 82 18.68 15.42 18.72
N ASN A 83 19.09 16.36 17.86
CA ASN A 83 18.17 17.07 16.99
C ASN A 83 17.49 16.10 16.03
N THR A 84 16.19 16.27 15.89
CA THR A 84 15.35 15.52 14.97
C THR A 84 14.73 16.43 13.92
N PHE A 85 13.88 15.95 13.04
CA PHE A 85 13.18 16.82 12.09
C PHE A 85 12.39 17.94 12.77
N TYR A 86 11.99 17.75 14.02
CA TYR A 86 11.28 18.76 14.78
C TYR A 86 12.12 20.03 14.99
N GLU A 87 13.40 19.89 15.39
CA GLU A 87 14.31 20.99 15.61
C GLU A 87 14.90 21.53 14.30
N GLU A 88 15.21 20.63 13.37
CA GLU A 88 15.87 20.99 12.11
C GLU A 88 14.94 21.73 11.13
N LEU A 89 13.62 21.47 11.19
CA LEU A 89 12.64 22.13 10.32
C LEU A 89 12.03 23.39 10.95
N ARG A 90 12.66 23.98 11.98
CA ARG A 90 12.16 25.15 12.69
C ARG A 90 13.22 26.25 12.86
N GLY A 91 12.73 27.48 13.02
CA GLY A 91 13.58 28.63 13.32
C GLY A 91 14.74 28.82 12.35
N ILE A 92 15.92 29.11 12.90
CA ILE A 92 17.13 29.40 12.11
C ILE A 92 17.64 28.17 11.33
N ASN A 93 17.38 26.95 11.83
CA ASN A 93 17.77 25.71 11.15
C ASN A 93 17.00 25.53 9.85
N LEU A 94 15.72 25.81 9.83
CA LEU A 94 14.92 25.80 8.59
C LEU A 94 15.51 26.75 7.54
N ILE A 95 15.91 27.97 7.94
CA ILE A 95 16.53 28.97 7.02
C ILE A 95 17.85 28.42 6.47
N LYS A 96 18.69 27.83 7.32
CA LYS A 96 19.94 27.17 6.88
C LYS A 96 19.69 26.05 5.88
N HIS A 97 18.69 25.22 6.13
CA HIS A 97 18.34 24.11 5.24
C HIS A 97 17.82 24.61 3.89
N LEU A 98 16.96 25.63 3.87
CA LEU A 98 16.49 26.27 2.64
C LEU A 98 17.66 26.87 1.83
N PHE A 99 18.55 27.64 2.48
CA PHE A 99 19.71 28.21 1.84
C PHE A 99 20.67 27.15 1.26
N ASN A 100 20.95 26.09 2.04
CA ASN A 100 21.80 24.99 1.58
C ASN A 100 21.15 24.23 0.40
N TYR A 101 19.82 24.04 0.42
CA TYR A 101 19.11 23.39 -0.68
C TYR A 101 19.18 24.22 -1.97
N MET A 102 18.98 25.55 -1.86
CA MET A 102 19.05 26.46 -3.01
C MET A 102 20.47 26.56 -3.63
N ILE A 103 21.51 26.53 -2.81
CA ILE A 103 22.90 26.74 -3.30
C ILE A 103 23.57 25.42 -3.65
N LYS A 104 23.40 24.38 -2.82
CA LYS A 104 24.14 23.12 -2.94
C LYS A 104 23.26 21.95 -3.45
N GLY A 105 21.95 22.12 -3.58
CA GLY A 105 21.01 21.05 -3.89
C GLY A 105 20.95 19.94 -2.83
N LYS A 106 21.54 20.16 -1.65
CA LYS A 106 21.64 19.15 -0.58
C LYS A 106 21.27 19.79 0.75
N SER A 107 20.25 19.25 1.40
CA SER A 107 19.84 19.57 2.76
C SER A 107 18.88 18.52 3.26
N ILE A 108 18.24 18.72 4.41
CA ILE A 108 17.17 17.85 4.93
C ILE A 108 16.05 17.65 3.90
N PHE A 109 15.79 18.60 3.01
CA PHE A 109 14.80 18.50 1.92
C PHE A 109 15.22 17.56 0.78
N SER A 110 16.46 17.06 0.78
CA SER A 110 16.96 16.08 -0.19
C SER A 110 16.79 14.65 0.28
N TYR A 111 16.37 14.44 1.52
CA TYR A 111 16.20 13.12 2.12
C TYR A 111 14.75 12.67 2.08
N SER A 112 14.56 11.38 2.07
CA SER A 112 13.25 10.75 2.29
C SER A 112 12.82 10.93 3.75
N ALA A 113 11.52 10.91 4.02
CA ALA A 113 11.01 10.97 5.39
C ALA A 113 11.43 9.74 6.23
N ALA A 114 11.77 8.63 5.58
CA ALA A 114 12.27 7.40 6.21
C ALA A 114 13.47 6.88 5.40
N ASP A 115 14.67 7.31 5.76
CA ASP A 115 15.90 7.01 5.02
C ASP A 115 16.50 5.65 5.35
N VAL A 116 16.15 5.07 6.50
CA VAL A 116 16.71 3.80 6.98
C VAL A 116 15.61 2.75 7.03
N GLY A 117 15.88 1.62 6.38
CA GLY A 117 15.04 0.43 6.44
C GLY A 117 15.77 -0.70 7.19
N VAL A 118 15.10 -1.30 8.16
CA VAL A 118 15.61 -2.47 8.89
C VAL A 118 14.75 -3.67 8.55
N PHE A 119 15.40 -4.77 8.12
CA PHE A 119 14.73 -6.05 7.88
C PHE A 119 15.23 -7.07 8.89
N PHE A 120 14.32 -7.72 9.61
CA PHE A 120 14.71 -8.69 10.62
C PHE A 120 13.77 -9.90 10.67
N LYS A 121 14.28 -10.99 11.24
CA LYS A 121 13.54 -12.24 11.44
C LYS A 121 13.00 -12.29 12.87
N LEU A 122 11.83 -12.88 13.05
CA LEU A 122 11.29 -13.15 14.37
C LEU A 122 12.18 -14.15 15.11
N ASN A 123 12.61 -15.18 14.40
CA ASN A 123 13.49 -16.21 14.94
C ASN A 123 14.49 -16.70 13.87
N SER A 124 15.50 -17.44 14.30
CA SER A 124 16.56 -17.95 13.42
C SER A 124 16.09 -18.97 12.39
N SER A 125 14.94 -19.61 12.62
CA SER A 125 14.35 -20.59 11.69
C SER A 125 13.67 -19.94 10.48
N SER A 126 13.34 -18.65 10.55
CA SER A 126 12.76 -17.93 9.40
C SER A 126 13.75 -17.90 8.25
N LYS A 127 13.30 -18.35 7.06
CA LYS A 127 14.15 -18.37 5.86
C LYS A 127 14.46 -16.97 5.33
N ARG A 128 13.58 -15.99 5.55
CA ARG A 128 13.67 -14.60 5.10
C ARG A 128 13.13 -13.67 6.20
N PRO A 129 13.42 -12.36 6.14
CA PRO A 129 12.88 -11.41 7.12
C PRO A 129 11.36 -11.47 7.24
N ASP A 130 10.84 -11.35 8.45
CA ASP A 130 9.41 -11.35 8.76
C ASP A 130 8.87 -9.93 8.90
N PHE A 131 9.77 -8.99 9.22
CA PHE A 131 9.45 -7.59 9.50
C PHE A 131 10.32 -6.64 8.71
N GLN A 132 9.74 -5.46 8.44
CA GLN A 132 10.45 -4.26 8.02
C GLN A 132 10.15 -3.14 9.01
N ILE A 133 11.17 -2.38 9.38
CA ILE A 133 11.01 -1.10 10.07
C ILE A 133 11.36 0.01 9.08
N HIS A 134 10.48 0.99 8.93
CA HIS A 134 10.79 2.28 8.34
C HIS A 134 11.18 3.22 9.47
N PHE A 135 12.41 3.67 9.45
CA PHE A 135 12.95 4.52 10.49
C PHE A 135 12.94 5.98 10.03
N ALA A 136 12.24 6.83 10.78
CA ALA A 136 12.15 8.26 10.51
C ALA A 136 12.76 9.07 11.66
N PRO A 137 13.66 10.05 11.39
CA PRO A 137 14.18 10.95 12.40
C PRO A 137 13.17 12.07 12.74
N GLY A 138 11.93 11.69 12.96
CA GLY A 138 10.81 12.53 13.33
C GLY A 138 9.78 11.75 14.12
N ALA A 139 9.00 12.42 14.95
CA ALA A 139 7.89 11.86 15.68
C ALA A 139 6.68 12.78 15.62
N GLY A 140 5.49 12.22 15.87
CA GLY A 140 4.25 12.97 15.89
C GLY A 140 3.29 12.42 16.94
N GLU A 141 2.52 13.31 17.51
CA GLU A 141 1.35 13.01 18.32
C GLU A 141 0.13 13.01 17.40
N TYR A 142 -0.51 11.86 17.27
CA TYR A 142 -1.67 11.67 16.39
C TYR A 142 -2.96 11.94 17.17
N HIS A 143 -3.87 12.69 16.55
CA HIS A 143 -5.18 13.00 17.09
C HIS A 143 -6.28 12.17 16.42
N ASN A 144 -7.41 12.04 17.11
CA ASN A 144 -8.56 11.25 16.61
C ASN A 144 -9.19 11.79 15.32
N ASP A 145 -8.93 13.04 14.97
CA ASP A 145 -9.36 13.66 13.69
C ASP A 145 -8.42 13.40 12.52
N GLY A 146 -7.36 12.59 12.73
CA GLY A 146 -6.34 12.26 11.73
C GLY A 146 -5.24 13.32 11.58
N THR A 147 -5.27 14.38 12.36
CA THR A 147 -4.19 15.37 12.39
C THR A 147 -3.00 14.85 13.21
N MET A 148 -1.81 15.37 12.92
CA MET A 148 -0.58 15.02 13.62
C MET A 148 0.15 16.31 14.03
N ASN A 149 0.43 16.44 15.32
CA ASN A 149 1.34 17.46 15.82
C ASN A 149 2.78 16.92 15.84
N PRO A 150 3.71 17.53 15.08
CA PRO A 150 5.11 17.15 15.14
C PRO A 150 5.69 17.39 16.54
N ILE A 151 6.39 16.41 17.07
CA ILE A 151 7.11 16.49 18.34
C ILE A 151 8.56 16.08 18.16
N SER A 152 9.43 16.47 19.11
CA SER A 152 10.82 16.01 19.13
C SER A 152 10.88 14.51 19.36
N GLY A 153 11.56 13.79 18.47
CA GLY A 153 11.69 12.33 18.57
C GLY A 153 11.97 11.66 17.25
N ILE A 154 12.06 10.36 17.32
CA ILE A 154 12.26 9.45 16.20
C ILE A 154 11.17 8.37 16.21
N THR A 155 10.83 7.86 15.03
CA THR A 155 9.79 6.83 14.89
C THR A 155 10.34 5.63 14.14
N ALA A 156 10.10 4.46 14.68
CA ALA A 156 10.26 3.16 14.03
C ALA A 156 8.88 2.61 13.68
N SER A 157 8.54 2.62 12.40
CA SER A 157 7.27 2.08 11.90
C SER A 157 7.48 0.63 11.51
N VAL A 158 7.09 -0.31 12.38
CA VAL A 158 7.28 -1.75 12.16
C VAL A 158 6.08 -2.34 11.43
N CYS A 159 6.34 -3.09 10.35
CA CYS A 159 5.30 -3.82 9.63
C CYS A 159 5.64 -5.31 9.46
N HIS A 160 4.59 -6.16 9.53
CA HIS A 160 4.68 -7.57 9.19
C HIS A 160 4.62 -7.73 7.67
N LEU A 161 5.64 -8.41 7.08
CA LEU A 161 5.83 -8.46 5.64
C LEU A 161 4.93 -9.47 4.90
N ARG A 162 4.30 -10.39 5.58
CA ARG A 162 3.48 -11.46 4.98
C ARG A 162 2.17 -11.70 5.73
N PRO A 163 1.29 -10.68 5.84
CA PRO A 163 0.02 -10.84 6.52
C PRO A 163 -0.86 -11.89 5.82
N GLN A 164 -1.64 -12.61 6.62
CA GLN A 164 -2.58 -13.64 6.14
C GLN A 164 -4.00 -13.11 6.01
N SER A 165 -4.32 -11.99 6.64
CA SER A 165 -5.61 -11.31 6.51
C SER A 165 -5.89 -10.92 5.06
N ARG A 166 -7.12 -11.04 4.62
CA ARG A 166 -7.56 -10.72 3.26
C ARG A 166 -8.80 -9.84 3.30
N GLY A 167 -8.77 -8.81 2.48
CA GLY A 167 -9.85 -7.85 2.32
C GLY A 167 -10.47 -7.90 0.93
N THR A 168 -11.29 -6.88 0.64
CA THR A 168 -12.03 -6.76 -0.61
C THR A 168 -12.12 -5.32 -1.09
N VAL A 169 -12.29 -5.15 -2.40
CA VAL A 169 -12.67 -3.89 -3.05
C VAL A 169 -13.92 -4.14 -3.88
N LYS A 170 -15.04 -3.51 -3.54
CA LYS A 170 -16.34 -3.73 -4.18
C LYS A 170 -16.93 -2.42 -4.68
N ILE A 171 -17.63 -2.45 -5.80
CA ILE A 171 -18.39 -1.28 -6.24
C ILE A 171 -19.52 -0.95 -5.26
N ALA A 172 -19.75 0.34 -5.01
CA ALA A 172 -20.86 0.82 -4.18
C ALA A 172 -22.14 1.08 -5.00
N SER A 173 -21.99 1.30 -6.32
CA SER A 173 -23.08 1.49 -7.29
C SER A 173 -22.55 1.31 -8.72
N ASN A 174 -23.35 1.64 -9.73
CA ASN A 174 -22.93 1.74 -11.13
C ASN A 174 -22.39 3.14 -11.50
N ASN A 175 -22.30 4.06 -10.56
CA ASN A 175 -21.74 5.39 -10.81
C ASN A 175 -20.21 5.36 -10.69
N HIS A 176 -19.51 5.62 -11.79
CA HIS A 176 -18.05 5.61 -11.85
C HIS A 176 -17.37 6.69 -10.97
N ASN A 177 -18.09 7.76 -10.60
CA ASN A 177 -17.58 8.81 -9.72
C ASN A 177 -17.72 8.44 -8.22
N GLN A 178 -18.43 7.37 -7.91
CA GLN A 178 -18.56 6.91 -6.54
C GLN A 178 -17.36 6.04 -6.16
N ALA A 179 -16.71 6.37 -5.04
CA ALA A 179 -15.61 5.58 -4.51
C ALA A 179 -16.08 4.14 -4.21
N PRO A 180 -15.23 3.13 -4.45
CA PRO A 180 -15.54 1.75 -4.09
C PRO A 180 -15.57 1.57 -2.57
N LEU A 181 -16.24 0.53 -2.12
CA LEU A 181 -16.18 0.04 -0.75
C LEU A 181 -14.88 -0.74 -0.59
N ILE A 182 -14.01 -0.26 0.27
CA ILE A 182 -12.71 -0.87 0.56
C ILE A 182 -12.77 -1.44 1.97
N ASP A 183 -12.63 -2.74 2.08
CA ASP A 183 -12.49 -3.43 3.35
C ASP A 183 -11.15 -4.17 3.36
N TYR A 184 -10.19 -3.67 4.09
CA TYR A 184 -8.88 -4.33 4.24
C TYR A 184 -8.95 -5.57 5.13
N ASN A 185 -9.95 -5.65 6.03
CA ASN A 185 -10.14 -6.74 6.98
C ASN A 185 -8.85 -7.07 7.76
N TYR A 186 -8.13 -6.00 8.16
CA TYR A 186 -6.87 -6.13 8.90
C TYR A 186 -7.06 -6.93 10.19
N LEU A 187 -6.00 -7.64 10.58
CA LEU A 187 -5.93 -8.40 11.83
C LEU A 187 -7.07 -9.43 12.01
N SER A 188 -7.73 -9.84 10.91
CA SER A 188 -8.77 -10.86 10.96
C SER A 188 -8.23 -12.26 11.23
N VAL A 189 -6.94 -12.48 10.98
CA VAL A 189 -6.23 -13.73 11.29
C VAL A 189 -5.36 -13.51 12.52
N GLU A 190 -5.48 -14.40 13.53
CA GLU A 190 -4.80 -14.24 14.82
C GLU A 190 -3.28 -14.19 14.68
N SER A 191 -2.69 -14.96 13.76
CA SER A 191 -1.25 -14.90 13.52
C SER A 191 -0.76 -13.51 13.15
N ASP A 192 -1.55 -12.69 12.46
CA ASP A 192 -1.13 -11.33 12.07
C ASP A 192 -1.01 -10.41 13.29
N LYS A 193 -1.90 -10.60 14.29
CA LYS A 193 -1.85 -9.88 15.56
C LYS A 193 -0.60 -10.28 16.37
N GLU A 194 -0.36 -11.59 16.47
CA GLU A 194 0.80 -12.12 17.18
C GLU A 194 2.12 -11.66 16.54
N TYR A 195 2.22 -11.68 15.20
CA TYR A 195 3.41 -11.16 14.53
C TYR A 195 3.61 -9.67 14.81
N LEU A 196 2.58 -8.83 14.70
CA LEU A 196 2.75 -7.39 15.00
C LEU A 196 3.10 -7.13 16.45
N LEU A 197 2.52 -7.87 17.40
CA LEU A 197 2.88 -7.82 18.82
C LEU A 197 4.38 -8.08 19.00
N GLU A 198 4.89 -9.17 18.44
CA GLU A 198 6.30 -9.52 18.52
C GLU A 198 7.18 -8.48 17.79
N GLY A 199 6.70 -7.93 16.68
CA GLY A 199 7.36 -6.83 15.97
C GLY A 199 7.55 -5.58 16.83
N VAL A 200 6.52 -5.18 17.57
CA VAL A 200 6.59 -4.04 18.51
C VAL A 200 7.57 -4.34 19.65
N LYS A 201 7.51 -5.53 20.26
CA LYS A 201 8.45 -5.95 21.33
C LYS A 201 9.90 -5.90 20.82
N LYS A 202 10.17 -6.48 19.65
CA LYS A 202 11.51 -6.44 19.04
C LYS A 202 11.98 -5.03 18.72
N THR A 203 11.09 -4.15 18.32
CA THR A 203 11.44 -2.74 18.08
C THR A 203 11.86 -2.06 19.38
N ARG A 204 11.18 -2.32 20.50
CA ARG A 204 11.61 -1.87 21.84
C ARG A 204 13.00 -2.40 22.22
N ASP A 205 13.25 -3.69 21.95
CA ASP A 205 14.56 -4.30 22.21
C ASP A 205 15.69 -3.59 21.44
N PHE A 206 15.45 -3.15 20.19
CA PHE A 206 16.44 -2.38 19.44
C PHE A 206 16.80 -1.06 20.12
N PHE A 207 15.82 -0.33 20.62
CA PHE A 207 16.08 0.94 21.30
C PHE A 207 16.73 0.79 22.68
N ASN A 208 16.60 -0.39 23.30
CA ASN A 208 17.29 -0.74 24.54
C ASN A 208 18.72 -1.26 24.31
N ALA A 209 19.16 -1.40 23.05
CA ALA A 209 20.50 -1.88 22.75
C ALA A 209 21.58 -0.89 23.16
N ILE A 210 22.71 -1.40 23.68
CA ILE A 210 23.86 -0.58 24.12
C ILE A 210 24.34 0.38 23.02
N ALA A 211 24.31 -0.03 21.77
CA ALA A 211 24.71 0.78 20.62
C ALA A 211 23.88 2.07 20.46
N LEU A 212 22.69 2.16 21.03
CA LEU A 212 21.82 3.34 21.00
C LEU A 212 21.77 4.08 22.35
N ALA A 213 22.54 3.66 23.35
CA ALA A 213 22.52 4.25 24.69
C ALA A 213 22.86 5.74 24.71
N ASP A 214 23.76 6.20 23.82
CA ASP A 214 24.13 7.61 23.68
C ASP A 214 22.97 8.50 23.21
N LEU A 215 21.95 7.93 22.57
CA LEU A 215 20.73 8.66 22.21
C LEU A 215 19.80 8.89 23.40
N ALA A 216 20.03 8.18 24.52
CA ALA A 216 19.19 8.20 25.71
C ALA A 216 17.68 8.09 25.38
N PRO A 217 17.25 7.06 24.62
CA PRO A 217 15.89 6.99 24.10
C PRO A 217 14.88 6.83 25.26
N LYS A 218 13.82 7.65 25.20
CA LYS A 218 12.68 7.55 26.12
C LYS A 218 11.42 7.30 25.30
N GLU A 219 10.76 6.17 25.53
CA GLU A 219 9.57 5.82 24.75
C GLU A 219 8.44 6.84 24.94
N ILE A 220 7.87 7.29 23.83
CA ILE A 220 6.72 8.17 23.76
C ILE A 220 5.48 7.36 23.39
N LEU A 221 5.61 6.51 22.36
CA LEU A 221 4.52 5.73 21.79
C LEU A 221 4.98 4.25 21.63
N PRO A 222 4.22 3.30 22.13
CA PRO A 222 2.96 3.36 22.91
C PRO A 222 3.09 3.97 24.31
N GLY A 223 4.29 4.09 24.84
CA GLY A 223 4.59 4.56 26.19
C GLY A 223 4.83 3.41 27.16
N SER A 224 5.72 3.64 28.14
CA SER A 224 6.19 2.61 29.07
C SER A 224 5.11 1.98 29.96
N GLN A 225 3.95 2.64 30.10
CA GLN A 225 2.79 2.14 30.83
C GLN A 225 2.05 1.02 30.08
N ILE A 226 2.20 0.93 28.76
CA ILE A 226 1.62 -0.13 27.91
C ILE A 226 2.65 -1.23 27.76
N ASN A 227 2.59 -2.26 28.64
CA ASN A 227 3.64 -3.27 28.76
C ASN A 227 3.15 -4.72 28.80
N THR A 228 1.84 -4.97 28.95
CA THR A 228 1.29 -6.32 28.80
C THR A 228 0.93 -6.63 27.34
N ASP A 229 0.87 -7.92 27.01
CA ASP A 229 0.51 -8.36 25.67
C ASP A 229 -0.90 -7.88 25.25
N GLU A 230 -1.85 -7.92 26.20
CA GLU A 230 -3.22 -7.45 25.99
C GLU A 230 -3.26 -5.96 25.69
N GLN A 231 -2.53 -5.15 26.47
CA GLN A 231 -2.43 -3.71 26.24
C GLN A 231 -1.78 -3.38 24.90
N LEU A 232 -0.71 -4.10 24.54
CA LEU A 232 -0.05 -3.93 23.24
C LEU A 232 -0.93 -4.35 22.08
N LYS A 233 -1.70 -5.42 22.19
CA LYS A 233 -2.65 -5.86 21.18
C LYS A 233 -3.77 -4.82 20.96
N GLU A 234 -4.28 -4.23 22.02
CA GLU A 234 -5.29 -3.16 21.90
C GLU A 234 -4.67 -1.91 21.28
N PHE A 235 -3.49 -1.49 21.71
CA PHE A 235 -2.74 -0.40 21.09
C PHE A 235 -2.52 -0.64 19.57
N ILE A 236 -2.09 -1.84 19.16
CA ILE A 236 -1.92 -2.21 17.76
C ILE A 236 -3.24 -2.06 17.01
N LYS A 237 -4.33 -2.55 17.56
CA LYS A 237 -5.65 -2.50 16.93
C LYS A 237 -6.14 -1.07 16.73
N GLU A 238 -5.88 -0.18 17.67
CA GLU A 238 -6.33 1.22 17.63
C GLU A 238 -5.44 2.12 16.75
N THR A 239 -4.14 1.82 16.68
CA THR A 239 -3.15 2.75 16.11
C THR A 239 -2.45 2.27 14.84
N ALA A 240 -2.65 1.01 14.46
CA ALA A 240 -2.02 0.48 13.26
C ALA A 240 -2.55 1.16 11.99
N LEU A 241 -1.64 1.44 11.06
CA LEU A 241 -1.90 2.21 9.84
C LEU A 241 -1.45 1.43 8.59
N SER A 242 -2.12 1.69 7.47
CA SER A 242 -1.65 1.23 6.16
C SER A 242 -0.33 1.91 5.79
N VAL A 243 0.59 1.17 5.16
CA VAL A 243 1.76 1.75 4.47
C VAL A 243 1.52 1.93 2.97
N TYR A 244 0.25 1.89 2.55
CA TYR A 244 -0.19 2.13 1.17
C TYR A 244 0.42 1.18 0.14
N HIS A 245 0.45 -0.11 0.49
CA HIS A 245 0.92 -1.19 -0.38
C HIS A 245 -0.21 -2.15 -0.85
N PRO A 246 -1.43 -1.67 -1.22
CA PRO A 246 -2.53 -2.54 -1.57
C PRO A 246 -2.22 -3.35 -2.82
N VAL A 247 -2.51 -4.66 -2.77
CA VAL A 247 -2.28 -5.61 -3.88
C VAL A 247 -3.36 -6.70 -3.92
N GLY A 248 -3.39 -7.48 -5.00
CA GLY A 248 -4.05 -8.79 -5.06
C GLY A 248 -5.49 -8.81 -5.55
N THR A 249 -6.12 -7.68 -5.80
CA THR A 249 -7.55 -7.56 -6.14
C THR A 249 -7.92 -7.99 -7.56
N CYS A 250 -6.93 -8.17 -8.45
CA CYS A 250 -7.06 -8.80 -9.77
C CYS A 250 -6.06 -9.94 -9.91
N LYS A 251 -5.99 -10.78 -8.89
CA LYS A 251 -4.95 -11.80 -8.70
C LYS A 251 -4.65 -12.63 -9.94
N MET A 252 -3.37 -12.74 -10.28
CA MET A 252 -2.86 -13.60 -11.35
C MET A 252 -2.82 -15.07 -10.92
N GLY A 253 -3.06 -15.97 -11.86
CA GLY A 253 -2.95 -17.41 -11.64
C GLY A 253 -3.46 -18.24 -12.80
N VAL A 254 -3.32 -19.58 -12.69
CA VAL A 254 -3.71 -20.55 -13.72
C VAL A 254 -5.00 -21.30 -13.41
N ASN A 255 -5.74 -20.91 -12.38
CA ASN A 255 -6.94 -21.59 -11.93
C ASN A 255 -8.15 -20.66 -11.90
N ASN A 256 -9.32 -21.22 -11.61
CA ASN A 256 -10.60 -20.49 -11.53
C ASN A 256 -10.71 -19.45 -10.40
N LYS A 257 -9.66 -19.30 -9.58
CA LYS A 257 -9.54 -18.25 -8.55
C LYS A 257 -8.71 -17.06 -9.02
N ALA A 258 -8.34 -17.00 -10.29
CA ALA A 258 -7.59 -15.92 -10.88
C ALA A 258 -8.49 -14.94 -11.64
N VAL A 259 -8.05 -13.70 -11.77
CA VAL A 259 -8.67 -12.67 -12.59
C VAL A 259 -7.92 -12.54 -13.91
N VAL A 260 -6.59 -12.64 -13.86
CA VAL A 260 -5.72 -12.63 -15.04
C VAL A 260 -4.87 -13.90 -15.09
N ASP A 261 -4.47 -14.27 -16.30
CA ASP A 261 -3.54 -15.35 -16.56
C ASP A 261 -2.07 -14.93 -16.32
N PRO A 262 -1.08 -15.84 -16.45
CA PRO A 262 0.34 -15.47 -16.32
C PRO A 262 0.85 -14.48 -17.36
N ASP A 263 0.16 -14.32 -18.49
CA ASP A 263 0.43 -13.29 -19.50
C ASP A 263 -0.32 -11.99 -19.23
N LEU A 264 -0.90 -11.82 -18.04
CA LEU A 264 -1.65 -10.66 -17.56
C LEU A 264 -2.99 -10.42 -18.29
N LYS A 265 -3.44 -11.35 -19.14
CA LYS A 265 -4.70 -11.26 -19.89
C LYS A 265 -5.89 -11.56 -18.97
N VAL A 266 -6.92 -10.72 -19.04
CA VAL A 266 -8.16 -10.92 -18.26
C VAL A 266 -8.92 -12.13 -18.79
N TYR A 267 -9.21 -13.09 -17.90
CA TYR A 267 -9.97 -14.28 -18.28
C TYR A 267 -11.35 -13.95 -18.83
N GLY A 268 -11.69 -14.55 -19.98
CA GLY A 268 -12.98 -14.39 -20.65
C GLY A 268 -13.14 -13.14 -21.48
N VAL A 269 -12.10 -12.28 -21.61
CA VAL A 269 -12.10 -11.07 -22.43
C VAL A 269 -10.89 -11.06 -23.35
N LYS A 270 -11.10 -10.70 -24.62
CA LYS A 270 -9.98 -10.54 -25.57
C LYS A 270 -9.42 -9.12 -25.49
N ASN A 271 -8.12 -8.99 -25.74
CA ASN A 271 -7.42 -7.72 -25.87
C ASN A 271 -7.53 -6.81 -24.62
N LEU A 272 -7.58 -7.40 -23.44
CA LEU A 272 -7.58 -6.69 -22.16
C LEU A 272 -6.56 -7.31 -21.22
N ARG A 273 -5.65 -6.50 -20.68
CA ARG A 273 -4.69 -6.88 -19.65
C ARG A 273 -4.84 -6.01 -18.40
N VAL A 274 -4.39 -6.53 -17.27
CA VAL A 274 -4.16 -5.74 -16.05
C VAL A 274 -2.67 -5.78 -15.74
N ALA A 275 -2.04 -4.61 -15.60
CA ALA A 275 -0.59 -4.48 -15.39
C ALA A 275 -0.28 -3.50 -14.25
N ASP A 276 -0.66 -3.86 -13.03
CA ASP A 276 -0.39 -3.10 -11.80
C ASP A 276 -0.33 -4.04 -10.58
N ALA A 277 -0.25 -3.47 -9.39
CA ALA A 277 -0.14 -4.22 -8.15
C ALA A 277 -1.33 -5.15 -7.87
N SER A 278 -2.48 -4.94 -8.50
CA SER A 278 -3.67 -5.78 -8.29
C SER A 278 -3.46 -7.23 -8.72
N ILE A 279 -2.53 -7.49 -9.65
CA ILE A 279 -2.26 -8.84 -10.15
C ILE A 279 -1.49 -9.74 -9.17
N LEU A 280 -0.82 -9.17 -8.17
CA LEU A 280 0.06 -9.93 -7.28
C LEU A 280 -0.72 -11.00 -6.51
N PRO A 281 -0.35 -12.30 -6.61
CA PRO A 281 -1.02 -13.36 -5.87
C PRO A 281 -0.81 -13.26 -4.36
N ASN A 282 0.36 -12.76 -3.96
CA ASN A 282 0.72 -12.45 -2.58
C ASN A 282 1.51 -11.16 -2.55
N ILE A 283 1.35 -10.41 -1.46
CA ILE A 283 2.15 -9.22 -1.21
C ILE A 283 3.63 -9.60 -1.08
N ILE A 284 4.52 -8.79 -1.64
CA ILE A 284 5.97 -9.01 -1.56
C ILE A 284 6.51 -8.63 -0.17
N SER A 285 7.70 -9.13 0.17
CA SER A 285 8.34 -8.81 1.46
C SER A 285 9.14 -7.49 1.38
N GLY A 286 8.45 -6.38 1.10
CA GLY A 286 9.02 -5.04 0.98
C GLY A 286 8.08 -4.06 0.29
N ASN A 287 8.57 -2.86 -0.01
CA ASN A 287 7.81 -1.80 -0.66
C ASN A 287 7.40 -2.19 -2.08
N THR A 288 6.17 -1.90 -2.46
CA THR A 288 5.55 -2.40 -3.70
C THR A 288 5.92 -1.61 -4.95
N ASN A 289 6.56 -0.44 -4.85
CA ASN A 289 6.89 0.39 -6.01
C ASN A 289 7.81 -0.35 -7.03
N ALA A 290 8.87 -1.00 -6.55
CA ALA A 290 9.80 -1.71 -7.43
C ALA A 290 9.12 -2.82 -8.24
N ILE A 291 8.25 -3.61 -7.60
CA ILE A 291 7.52 -4.68 -8.30
C ILE A 291 6.52 -4.11 -9.30
N CYS A 292 5.89 -2.97 -9.04
CA CYS A 292 5.01 -2.30 -10.00
C CYS A 292 5.76 -1.91 -11.28
N ASN A 293 6.99 -1.40 -11.15
CA ASN A 293 7.84 -1.12 -12.32
C ASN A 293 8.20 -2.41 -13.09
N VAL A 294 8.53 -3.50 -12.39
CA VAL A 294 8.81 -4.80 -13.01
C VAL A 294 7.58 -5.33 -13.76
N ILE A 295 6.38 -5.20 -13.18
CA ILE A 295 5.13 -5.61 -13.84
C ILE A 295 4.94 -4.81 -15.14
N GLY A 296 5.14 -3.50 -15.11
CA GLY A 296 5.02 -2.64 -16.30
C GLY A 296 6.00 -3.03 -17.41
N VAL A 297 7.29 -3.23 -17.08
CA VAL A 297 8.32 -3.70 -18.03
C VAL A 297 7.97 -5.06 -18.61
N LYS A 298 7.58 -6.03 -17.76
CA LYS A 298 7.19 -7.37 -18.22
C LYS A 298 5.92 -7.34 -19.09
N CYS A 299 4.95 -6.52 -18.79
CA CYS A 299 3.77 -6.34 -19.63
C CYS A 299 4.17 -5.82 -21.03
N ALA A 300 5.07 -4.82 -21.09
CA ALA A 300 5.58 -4.30 -22.35
C ALA A 300 6.32 -5.37 -23.16
N ASP A 301 7.20 -6.15 -22.52
CA ASP A 301 7.90 -7.27 -23.15
C ASP A 301 6.91 -8.31 -23.73
N MET A 302 5.87 -8.66 -22.98
CA MET A 302 4.83 -9.61 -23.42
C MET A 302 4.02 -9.11 -24.62
N ILE A 303 3.84 -7.78 -24.76
CA ILE A 303 3.13 -7.17 -25.88
C ILE A 303 4.03 -7.11 -27.12
N LEU A 304 5.29 -6.75 -26.96
CA LEU A 304 6.24 -6.57 -28.05
C LEU A 304 6.71 -7.90 -28.68
N ASN A 305 6.64 -9.00 -27.94
CA ASN A 305 7.08 -10.32 -28.37
C ASN A 305 5.94 -11.29 -28.71
N GLN A 306 4.75 -10.76 -29.07
CA GLN A 306 3.59 -11.55 -29.55
C GLN A 306 3.64 -11.86 -31.03
#